data_d3aaf177829bd3d7454bcbdcfe89ba67
#
_entry.id   d3aaf177829bd3d7454bcbdcfe89ba67
#
_cell.length_a   1.000
_cell.length_b   1.000
_cell.length_c   1.000
_cell.angle_alpha   90.00
_cell.angle_beta   90.00
_cell.angle_gamma   90.00
#
_symmetry.space_group_name_H-M   'P 1'
#
loop_
_entity.id
_entity.type
_entity.pdbx_description
1 polymer ?
#
loop_
_entity_poly.entity_id
_entity_poly.type
_entity_poly.pdbx_seq_one_letter_code
_entity_poly.pdbx_strand_id
1 'polypeptide(L)'
;MAYSKSTLLDIRAAMKTQGLRVLTYNIHKGFNMSNRHFVLHQIREALIAADADLLFLQEMQGEHSRHEKKVADWPSRSQFEFIADGVWPFFAYGKNAVYKAGHHGNAILSKYPFEHWENINVSPFPWASRSLLHGVIRLPDSVQDVHVVCIHFGLMGKERRSQIETLCERIASHVPHDAPLIVAGDFNDWLGQAGRLFLNHLHLQEVFRQTHGRYARTFPALLPFLQMDRIYYRGLTPVSCERLTHSPWQSLSDHAPLTASFSL
;
A
#
# COMPACT_ATOMS: atom_id res chain seq x y z
N MET A 1 -17.90 17.82 42.69
CA MET A 1 -16.47 18.11 42.50
C MET A 1 -16.26 18.41 40.99
N ALA A 2 -15.94 19.66 40.66
CA ALA A 2 -15.72 20.08 39.28
C ALA A 2 -14.23 19.83 38.95
N TYR A 3 -13.96 19.03 37.94
CA TYR A 3 -12.60 18.85 37.42
C TYR A 3 -12.08 20.17 36.85
N SER A 4 -10.80 20.48 37.11
CA SER A 4 -10.18 21.73 36.64
C SER A 4 -10.11 21.71 35.09
N LYS A 5 -10.16 22.92 34.46
CA LYS A 5 -10.01 23.06 33.00
C LYS A 5 -8.71 22.42 32.44
N SER A 6 -7.65 22.38 33.25
CA SER A 6 -6.39 21.70 32.87
C SER A 6 -6.55 20.17 32.77
N THR A 7 -7.26 19.56 33.73
CA THR A 7 -7.52 18.11 33.70
C THR A 7 -8.39 17.69 32.50
N LEU A 8 -9.33 18.54 32.08
CA LEU A 8 -10.15 18.30 30.88
C LEU A 8 -9.36 18.50 29.56
N LEU A 9 -8.38 19.42 29.57
CA LEU A 9 -7.46 19.62 28.45
C LEU A 9 -6.45 18.45 28.35
N ASP A 10 -5.95 17.95 29.48
CA ASP A 10 -5.06 16.79 29.54
C ASP A 10 -5.80 15.50 29.17
N ILE A 11 -7.06 15.33 29.54
CA ILE A 11 -7.92 14.23 29.10
C ILE A 11 -8.23 14.33 27.60
N ARG A 12 -8.47 15.54 27.06
CA ARG A 12 -8.63 15.76 25.61
C ARG A 12 -7.32 15.56 24.82
N ALA A 13 -6.17 15.89 25.38
CA ALA A 13 -4.87 15.63 24.79
C ALA A 13 -4.48 14.13 24.85
N ALA A 14 -4.96 13.39 25.87
CA ALA A 14 -4.81 11.95 26.00
C ALA A 14 -5.82 11.15 25.12
N MET A 15 -6.93 11.75 24.72
CA MET A 15 -7.78 11.27 23.63
C MET A 15 -7.17 11.71 22.28
N LYS A 16 -5.90 11.37 22.02
CA LYS A 16 -5.40 11.23 20.67
C LYS A 16 -6.30 10.19 20.01
N THR A 17 -7.24 10.63 19.20
CA THR A 17 -7.94 9.74 18.27
C THR A 17 -6.85 8.94 17.60
N GLN A 18 -6.82 7.63 17.87
CA GLN A 18 -5.82 6.74 17.27
C GLN A 18 -6.03 6.81 15.76
N GLY A 19 -5.22 7.65 15.09
CA GLY A 19 -5.25 7.79 13.65
C GLY A 19 -4.48 6.64 13.04
N LEU A 20 -5.01 6.02 12.00
CA LEU A 20 -4.31 5.02 11.19
C LEU A 20 -3.65 5.71 10.00
N ARG A 21 -2.33 5.73 9.97
CA ARG A 21 -1.55 6.29 8.85
C ARG A 21 -1.10 5.18 7.92
N VAL A 22 -1.44 5.30 6.65
CA VAL A 22 -1.10 4.32 5.61
C VAL A 22 -0.29 4.96 4.49
N LEU A 23 0.55 4.17 3.85
CA LEU A 23 1.34 4.59 2.69
C LEU A 23 1.35 3.49 1.63
N THR A 24 1.13 3.85 0.37
CA THR A 24 1.34 2.95 -0.77
C THR A 24 2.49 3.41 -1.64
N TYR A 25 3.32 2.47 -2.10
CA TYR A 25 4.50 2.76 -2.90
C TYR A 25 4.93 1.58 -3.78
N ASN A 26 4.97 1.78 -5.09
CA ASN A 26 5.69 0.89 -5.98
C ASN A 26 7.18 1.23 -5.90
N ILE A 27 7.99 0.32 -5.35
CA ILE A 27 9.41 0.56 -5.04
C ILE A 27 10.35 0.21 -6.19
N HIS A 28 9.83 -0.17 -7.37
CA HIS A 28 10.62 -0.50 -8.55
C HIS A 28 11.77 -1.49 -8.24
N LYS A 29 11.46 -2.56 -7.49
CA LYS A 29 12.43 -3.61 -7.07
C LYS A 29 13.63 -3.10 -6.27
N GLY A 30 13.51 -1.91 -5.65
CA GLY A 30 14.59 -1.27 -4.90
C GLY A 30 15.60 -0.51 -5.77
N PHE A 31 15.27 -0.27 -7.04
CA PHE A 31 16.10 0.52 -7.96
C PHE A 31 15.49 1.90 -8.20
N ASN A 32 16.35 2.87 -8.52
CA ASN A 32 15.91 4.20 -8.90
C ASN A 32 15.16 4.20 -10.25
N MET A 33 14.52 5.33 -10.60
CA MET A 33 13.74 5.49 -11.84
C MET A 33 14.48 5.05 -13.12
N SER A 34 15.81 5.23 -13.19
CA SER A 34 16.61 4.82 -14.35
C SER A 34 17.00 3.34 -14.35
N ASN A 35 16.62 2.58 -13.31
CA ASN A 35 16.99 1.17 -13.08
C ASN A 35 18.52 0.93 -13.05
N ARG A 36 19.30 1.96 -12.69
CA ARG A 36 20.78 1.93 -12.71
C ARG A 36 21.40 1.83 -11.32
N HIS A 37 20.76 2.41 -10.32
CA HIS A 37 21.26 2.46 -8.94
C HIS A 37 20.32 1.73 -8.01
N PHE A 38 20.88 0.85 -7.20
CA PHE A 38 20.16 0.19 -6.11
C PHE A 38 20.04 1.17 -4.93
N VAL A 39 18.83 1.48 -4.53
CA VAL A 39 18.52 2.55 -3.57
C VAL A 39 17.60 2.07 -2.42
N LEU A 40 17.55 0.76 -2.18
CA LEU A 40 16.67 0.17 -1.18
C LEU A 40 16.92 0.71 0.24
N HIS A 41 18.18 1.00 0.58
CA HIS A 41 18.55 1.57 1.88
C HIS A 41 17.92 2.96 2.05
N GLN A 42 18.03 3.81 1.02
CA GLN A 42 17.44 5.16 1.01
C GLN A 42 15.89 5.09 1.00
N ILE A 43 15.31 4.10 0.30
CA ILE A 43 13.86 3.84 0.36
C ILE A 43 13.44 3.52 1.80
N ARG A 44 14.16 2.63 2.49
CA ARG A 44 13.89 2.27 3.89
C ARG A 44 13.93 3.50 4.81
N GLU A 45 14.97 4.31 4.72
CA GLU A 45 15.11 5.53 5.52
C GLU A 45 13.94 6.51 5.28
N ALA A 46 13.56 6.71 4.01
CA ALA A 46 12.44 7.56 3.64
C ALA A 46 11.09 7.02 4.16
N LEU A 47 10.87 5.70 4.11
CA LEU A 47 9.68 5.05 4.65
C LEU A 47 9.60 5.18 6.18
N ILE A 48 10.72 5.03 6.89
CA ILE A 48 10.81 5.26 8.34
C ILE A 48 10.45 6.72 8.66
N ALA A 49 11.02 7.67 7.93
CA ALA A 49 10.73 9.09 8.12
C ALA A 49 9.27 9.46 7.82
N ALA A 50 8.60 8.72 6.93
CA ALA A 50 7.17 8.90 6.65
C ALA A 50 6.26 8.42 7.79
N ASP A 51 6.77 7.60 8.70
CA ASP A 51 6.11 7.12 9.94
C ASP A 51 4.70 6.57 9.72
N ALA A 52 4.49 5.79 8.66
CA ALA A 52 3.22 5.12 8.42
C ALA A 52 3.07 3.86 9.29
N ASP A 53 1.83 3.57 9.70
CA ASP A 53 1.51 2.37 10.47
C ASP A 53 1.39 1.14 9.58
N LEU A 54 0.88 1.35 8.34
CA LEU A 54 0.76 0.33 7.31
C LEU A 54 1.44 0.78 6.02
N LEU A 55 2.25 -0.09 5.44
CA LEU A 55 2.85 0.10 4.12
C LEU A 55 2.28 -0.92 3.13
N PHE A 56 1.80 -0.45 1.99
CA PHE A 56 1.39 -1.27 0.84
C PHE A 56 2.44 -1.12 -0.25
N LEU A 57 3.31 -2.12 -0.40
CA LEU A 57 4.47 -2.05 -1.28
C LEU A 57 4.31 -2.97 -2.48
N GLN A 58 4.57 -2.45 -3.68
CA GLN A 58 4.52 -3.20 -4.93
C GLN A 58 5.92 -3.34 -5.53
N GLU A 59 6.08 -4.34 -6.39
CA GLU A 59 7.36 -4.76 -6.97
C GLU A 59 8.44 -5.11 -5.92
N MET A 60 8.00 -5.54 -4.76
CA MET A 60 8.89 -5.97 -3.68
C MET A 60 9.62 -7.27 -4.07
N GLN A 61 10.93 -7.25 -4.07
CA GLN A 61 11.73 -8.40 -4.43
C GLN A 61 11.98 -9.30 -3.21
N GLY A 62 11.66 -10.58 -3.35
CA GLY A 62 12.06 -11.59 -2.38
C GLY A 62 13.51 -12.03 -2.63
N GLU A 63 13.70 -13.27 -3.06
CA GLU A 63 15.03 -13.77 -3.46
C GLU A 63 15.40 -13.34 -4.88
N HIS A 64 16.69 -13.06 -5.11
CA HIS A 64 17.20 -12.82 -6.46
C HIS A 64 18.69 -13.18 -6.60
N SER A 65 18.97 -14.45 -6.91
CA SER A 65 20.31 -15.05 -6.93
C SER A 65 21.35 -14.33 -7.81
N ARG A 66 20.92 -13.56 -8.81
CA ARG A 66 21.83 -12.77 -9.66
C ARG A 66 22.14 -11.40 -9.04
N HIS A 67 21.15 -10.75 -8.42
CA HIS A 67 21.35 -9.46 -7.77
C HIS A 67 22.20 -9.61 -6.52
N GLU A 68 21.98 -10.64 -5.73
CA GLU A 68 22.83 -10.98 -4.56
C GLU A 68 24.32 -11.04 -4.89
N LYS A 69 24.65 -11.49 -6.13
CA LYS A 69 26.05 -11.62 -6.58
C LYS A 69 26.62 -10.38 -7.24
N LYS A 70 25.78 -9.48 -7.77
CA LYS A 70 26.21 -8.40 -8.67
C LYS A 70 25.92 -7.00 -8.13
N VAL A 71 24.96 -6.86 -7.24
CA VAL A 71 24.54 -5.58 -6.70
C VAL A 71 25.20 -5.38 -5.35
N ALA A 72 26.00 -4.32 -5.22
CA ALA A 72 26.57 -3.95 -3.95
C ALA A 72 25.44 -3.61 -2.95
N ASP A 73 25.67 -3.93 -1.68
CA ASP A 73 24.73 -3.67 -0.58
C ASP A 73 23.36 -4.36 -0.70
N TRP A 74 23.28 -5.43 -1.53
CA TRP A 74 22.07 -6.27 -1.56
C TRP A 74 21.86 -6.92 -0.20
N PRO A 75 20.65 -6.82 0.39
CA PRO A 75 20.41 -7.39 1.72
C PRO A 75 20.52 -8.92 1.69
N SER A 76 21.05 -9.50 2.78
CA SER A 76 21.16 -10.95 2.97
C SER A 76 19.82 -11.67 3.18
N ARG A 77 18.75 -10.90 3.33
CA ARG A 77 17.35 -11.34 3.48
C ARG A 77 16.50 -10.69 2.40
N SER A 78 15.23 -11.08 2.30
CA SER A 78 14.29 -10.47 1.36
C SER A 78 14.15 -8.96 1.59
N GLN A 79 13.80 -8.22 0.53
CA GLN A 79 13.64 -6.75 0.64
C GLN A 79 12.57 -6.35 1.66
N PHE A 80 11.46 -7.12 1.76
CA PHE A 80 10.40 -6.80 2.72
C PHE A 80 10.86 -7.03 4.17
N GLU A 81 11.61 -8.07 4.46
CA GLU A 81 12.19 -8.29 5.80
C GLU A 81 13.22 -7.21 6.13
N PHE A 82 14.03 -6.80 5.17
CA PHE A 82 15.00 -5.72 5.34
C PHE A 82 14.33 -4.38 5.65
N ILE A 83 13.27 -4.01 4.91
CA ILE A 83 12.53 -2.76 5.16
C ILE A 83 11.81 -2.82 6.50
N ALA A 84 11.19 -3.96 6.84
CA ALA A 84 10.36 -4.12 8.02
C ALA A 84 11.16 -4.08 9.34
N ASP A 85 12.45 -4.43 9.30
CA ASP A 85 13.30 -4.65 10.46
C ASP A 85 13.31 -3.48 11.46
N GLY A 86 12.92 -3.79 12.71
CA GLY A 86 12.89 -2.83 13.81
C GLY A 86 11.76 -1.80 13.80
N VAL A 87 10.91 -1.74 12.77
CA VAL A 87 9.84 -0.73 12.65
C VAL A 87 8.47 -1.36 12.42
N TRP A 88 8.35 -2.31 11.49
CA TRP A 88 7.11 -3.02 11.18
C TRP A 88 7.25 -4.51 11.51
N PRO A 89 6.95 -4.91 12.76
CA PRO A 89 7.20 -6.27 13.23
C PRO A 89 6.33 -7.33 12.56
N PHE A 90 5.25 -6.92 11.89
CA PHE A 90 4.33 -7.82 11.21
C PHE A 90 4.33 -7.52 9.71
N PHE A 91 4.38 -8.58 8.90
CA PHE A 91 4.32 -8.43 7.45
C PHE A 91 3.62 -9.62 6.78
N ALA A 92 3.01 -9.34 5.63
CA ALA A 92 2.51 -10.31 4.68
C ALA A 92 3.22 -10.11 3.34
N TYR A 93 3.56 -11.19 2.64
CA TYR A 93 4.21 -11.12 1.32
C TYR A 93 3.58 -12.10 0.34
N GLY A 94 3.10 -11.58 -0.78
CA GLY A 94 2.51 -12.34 -1.87
C GLY A 94 3.46 -12.45 -3.05
N LYS A 95 3.95 -13.68 -3.36
CA LYS A 95 4.71 -13.94 -4.58
C LYS A 95 3.78 -13.80 -5.79
N ASN A 96 4.11 -12.87 -6.69
CA ASN A 96 3.34 -12.68 -7.92
C ASN A 96 4.08 -13.27 -9.13
N ALA A 97 5.29 -12.79 -9.37
CA ALA A 97 6.15 -13.22 -10.47
C ALA A 97 7.27 -14.12 -9.95
N VAL A 98 7.28 -15.36 -10.42
CA VAL A 98 8.34 -16.34 -10.11
C VAL A 98 9.12 -16.64 -11.38
N TYR A 99 10.44 -16.52 -11.33
CA TYR A 99 11.33 -16.74 -12.44
C TYR A 99 12.62 -17.45 -11.97
N LYS A 100 13.44 -17.93 -12.91
CA LYS A 100 14.61 -18.76 -12.60
C LYS A 100 15.59 -18.14 -11.60
N ALA A 101 15.70 -16.81 -11.56
CA ALA A 101 16.62 -16.11 -10.66
C ALA A 101 16.02 -15.75 -9.30
N GLY A 102 14.70 -15.80 -9.15
CA GLY A 102 14.01 -15.40 -7.92
C GLY A 102 12.54 -15.07 -8.11
N HIS A 103 12.03 -14.17 -7.34
CA HIS A 103 10.62 -13.74 -7.38
C HIS A 103 10.42 -12.31 -6.86
N HIS A 104 9.35 -11.68 -7.32
CA HIS A 104 8.86 -10.42 -6.72
C HIS A 104 7.34 -10.44 -6.55
N GLY A 105 6.83 -9.50 -5.79
CA GLY A 105 5.40 -9.42 -5.51
C GLY A 105 4.98 -8.21 -4.71
N ASN A 106 3.84 -8.34 -4.04
CA ASN A 106 3.30 -7.32 -3.15
C ASN A 106 3.64 -7.64 -1.69
N ALA A 107 3.82 -6.61 -0.87
CA ALA A 107 3.97 -6.75 0.57
C ALA A 107 3.07 -5.76 1.31
N ILE A 108 2.57 -6.17 2.47
CA ILE A 108 1.98 -5.28 3.46
C ILE A 108 2.83 -5.38 4.72
N LEU A 109 3.43 -4.26 5.15
CA LEU A 109 4.15 -4.17 6.42
C LEU A 109 3.28 -3.43 7.42
N SER A 110 3.26 -3.87 8.67
CA SER A 110 2.33 -3.38 9.69
C SER A 110 2.99 -3.22 11.05
N LYS A 111 2.66 -2.15 11.78
CA LYS A 111 2.95 -2.01 13.21
C LYS A 111 2.00 -2.88 14.06
N TYR A 112 0.91 -3.38 13.48
CA TYR A 112 -0.13 -4.17 14.15
C TYR A 112 -0.17 -5.61 13.65
N PRO A 113 -0.58 -6.59 14.48
CA PRO A 113 -0.62 -7.99 14.10
C PRO A 113 -1.70 -8.27 13.04
N PHE A 114 -1.37 -9.22 12.16
CA PHE A 114 -2.36 -9.82 11.26
C PHE A 114 -3.08 -10.96 11.99
N GLU A 115 -4.42 -10.96 11.95
CA GLU A 115 -5.21 -12.12 12.35
C GLU A 115 -5.04 -13.26 11.31
N HIS A 116 -5.08 -12.89 10.04
CA HIS A 116 -4.75 -13.77 8.92
C HIS A 116 -4.44 -12.94 7.66
N TRP A 117 -3.84 -13.58 6.67
CA TRP A 117 -3.65 -13.01 5.35
C TRP A 117 -3.60 -14.09 4.26
N GLU A 118 -3.90 -13.72 3.03
CA GLU A 118 -3.93 -14.60 1.87
C GLU A 118 -3.43 -13.88 0.62
N ASN A 119 -2.67 -14.60 -0.23
CA ASN A 119 -2.24 -14.11 -1.53
C ASN A 119 -3.05 -14.81 -2.62
N ILE A 120 -3.91 -14.06 -3.31
CA ILE A 120 -4.89 -14.56 -4.27
C ILE A 120 -4.37 -14.27 -5.67
N ASN A 121 -4.12 -15.32 -6.46
CA ASN A 121 -3.70 -15.18 -7.85
C ASN A 121 -4.87 -14.64 -8.70
N VAL A 122 -4.65 -13.50 -9.36
CA VAL A 122 -5.60 -12.86 -10.29
C VAL A 122 -5.05 -12.73 -11.70
N SER A 123 -4.07 -13.55 -12.03
CA SER A 123 -3.49 -13.59 -13.36
C SER A 123 -4.46 -14.23 -14.35
N PRO A 124 -5.01 -13.51 -15.33
CA PRO A 124 -5.94 -14.07 -16.31
C PRO A 124 -5.21 -14.99 -17.32
N PHE A 125 -3.89 -14.92 -17.37
CA PHE A 125 -3.04 -15.71 -18.26
C PHE A 125 -1.83 -16.27 -17.50
N PRO A 126 -1.23 -17.41 -17.93
CA PRO A 126 -0.09 -18.01 -17.23
C PRO A 126 1.15 -17.10 -17.09
N TRP A 127 1.28 -16.11 -17.97
CA TRP A 127 2.39 -15.14 -17.94
C TRP A 127 2.08 -13.83 -17.19
N ALA A 128 0.82 -13.59 -16.86
CA ALA A 128 0.40 -12.42 -16.11
C ALA A 128 0.58 -12.69 -14.63
N SER A 129 1.68 -12.24 -14.08
CA SER A 129 2.04 -12.50 -12.68
C SER A 129 1.47 -11.42 -11.75
N ARG A 130 0.18 -11.52 -11.42
CA ARG A 130 -0.55 -10.58 -10.57
C ARG A 130 -1.30 -11.28 -9.44
N SER A 131 -1.34 -10.64 -8.28
CA SER A 131 -2.11 -11.12 -7.14
C SER A 131 -2.72 -9.98 -6.34
N LEU A 132 -3.73 -10.33 -5.53
CA LEU A 132 -4.27 -9.53 -4.45
C LEU A 132 -3.68 -10.09 -3.15
N LEU A 133 -3.01 -9.26 -2.38
CA LEU A 133 -2.57 -9.61 -1.04
C LEU A 133 -3.58 -9.03 -0.04
N HIS A 134 -4.43 -9.89 0.51
CA HIS A 134 -5.49 -9.52 1.44
C HIS A 134 -5.08 -9.91 2.86
N GLY A 135 -5.09 -8.98 3.78
CA GLY A 135 -4.86 -9.19 5.21
C GLY A 135 -5.98 -8.64 6.05
N VAL A 136 -6.10 -9.15 7.25
CA VAL A 136 -6.99 -8.66 8.31
C VAL A 136 -6.13 -8.29 9.51
N ILE A 137 -6.25 -7.04 9.96
CA ILE A 137 -5.42 -6.46 11.01
C ILE A 137 -6.28 -6.10 12.20
N ARG A 138 -5.81 -6.50 13.39
CA ARG A 138 -6.39 -6.12 14.67
C ARG A 138 -5.71 -4.85 15.18
N LEU A 139 -6.46 -3.75 15.26
CA LEU A 139 -5.96 -2.51 15.88
C LEU A 139 -6.22 -2.54 17.39
N PRO A 140 -5.29 -1.99 18.21
CA PRO A 140 -5.53 -1.82 19.63
C PRO A 140 -6.81 -1.00 19.86
N ASP A 141 -7.62 -1.42 20.83
CA ASP A 141 -8.86 -0.74 21.25
C ASP A 141 -9.93 -0.60 20.15
N SER A 142 -9.76 -1.22 18.98
CA SER A 142 -10.77 -1.27 17.93
C SER A 142 -11.76 -2.40 18.17
N VAL A 143 -13.05 -2.11 17.99
CA VAL A 143 -14.13 -3.11 18.07
C VAL A 143 -14.16 -4.00 16.83
N GLN A 144 -13.68 -3.47 15.70
CA GLN A 144 -13.69 -4.16 14.41
C GLN A 144 -12.29 -4.32 13.85
N ASP A 145 -12.05 -5.42 13.16
CA ASP A 145 -10.85 -5.66 12.39
C ASP A 145 -10.85 -4.82 11.12
N VAL A 146 -9.67 -4.37 10.71
CA VAL A 146 -9.47 -3.61 9.47
C VAL A 146 -9.00 -4.55 8.37
N HIS A 147 -9.78 -4.67 7.30
CA HIS A 147 -9.36 -5.38 6.10
C HIS A 147 -8.44 -4.51 5.26
N VAL A 148 -7.36 -5.10 4.76
CA VAL A 148 -6.35 -4.40 3.95
C VAL A 148 -6.02 -5.22 2.72
N VAL A 149 -6.00 -4.58 1.55
CA VAL A 149 -5.69 -5.26 0.28
C VAL A 149 -4.62 -4.47 -0.46
N CYS A 150 -3.46 -5.12 -0.71
CA CYS A 150 -2.42 -4.58 -1.57
C CYS A 150 -2.57 -5.15 -2.97
N ILE A 151 -2.55 -4.28 -3.97
CA ILE A 151 -2.71 -4.66 -5.38
C ILE A 151 -1.59 -4.09 -6.24
N HIS A 152 -1.33 -4.79 -7.36
CA HIS A 152 -0.59 -4.28 -8.50
C HIS A 152 -1.22 -4.88 -9.77
N PHE A 153 -2.06 -4.11 -10.46
CA PHE A 153 -2.79 -4.56 -11.63
C PHE A 153 -1.94 -4.57 -12.91
N GLY A 154 -2.43 -5.29 -13.91
CA GLY A 154 -1.81 -5.36 -15.23
C GLY A 154 -1.96 -4.09 -16.05
N LEU A 155 -1.04 -3.89 -17.01
CA LEU A 155 -1.05 -2.73 -17.91
C LEU A 155 -2.16 -2.82 -18.97
N MET A 156 -2.54 -4.04 -19.38
CA MET A 156 -3.53 -4.22 -20.44
C MET A 156 -4.96 -4.05 -19.92
N GLY A 157 -5.78 -3.30 -20.64
CA GLY A 157 -7.15 -2.96 -20.20
C GLY A 157 -8.06 -4.17 -19.95
N LYS A 158 -7.95 -5.24 -20.77
CA LYS A 158 -8.72 -6.48 -20.59
C LYS A 158 -8.27 -7.25 -19.33
N GLU A 159 -6.96 -7.35 -19.12
CA GLU A 159 -6.37 -7.96 -17.95
C GLU A 159 -6.82 -7.23 -16.67
N ARG A 160 -6.67 -5.92 -16.67
CA ARG A 160 -7.04 -5.07 -15.54
C ARG A 160 -8.54 -5.17 -15.20
N ARG A 161 -9.42 -5.23 -16.21
CA ARG A 161 -10.86 -5.41 -15.99
C ARG A 161 -11.15 -6.71 -15.25
N SER A 162 -10.61 -7.84 -15.72
CA SER A 162 -10.77 -9.14 -15.06
C SER A 162 -10.24 -9.11 -13.62
N GLN A 163 -9.10 -8.47 -13.38
CA GLN A 163 -8.53 -8.33 -12.03
C GLN A 163 -9.40 -7.46 -11.11
N ILE A 164 -10.02 -6.40 -11.64
CA ILE A 164 -10.97 -5.58 -10.90
C ILE A 164 -12.22 -6.39 -10.53
N GLU A 165 -12.76 -7.17 -11.47
CA GLU A 165 -13.91 -8.05 -11.23
C GLU A 165 -13.61 -9.07 -10.13
N THR A 166 -12.47 -9.75 -10.20
CA THR A 166 -12.02 -10.69 -9.15
C THR A 166 -11.84 -10.00 -7.79
N LEU A 167 -11.30 -8.78 -7.76
CA LEU A 167 -11.20 -7.99 -6.52
C LEU A 167 -12.60 -7.68 -5.95
N CYS A 168 -13.54 -7.27 -6.80
CA CYS A 168 -14.92 -7.01 -6.38
C CYS A 168 -15.57 -8.26 -5.77
N GLU A 169 -15.46 -9.41 -6.43
CA GLU A 169 -15.97 -10.70 -5.95
C GLU A 169 -15.33 -11.10 -4.62
N ARG A 170 -14.00 -10.93 -4.49
CA ARG A 170 -13.28 -11.23 -3.25
C ARG A 170 -13.77 -10.38 -2.09
N ILE A 171 -13.89 -9.07 -2.30
CA ILE A 171 -14.36 -8.16 -1.25
C ILE A 171 -15.81 -8.47 -0.89
N ALA A 172 -16.69 -8.66 -1.87
CA ALA A 172 -18.10 -8.97 -1.61
C ALA A 172 -18.32 -10.27 -0.83
N SER A 173 -17.44 -11.27 -1.03
CA SER A 173 -17.58 -12.59 -0.41
C SER A 173 -16.83 -12.77 0.91
N HIS A 174 -15.77 -11.98 1.18
CA HIS A 174 -14.87 -12.22 2.33
C HIS A 174 -14.71 -11.02 3.27
N VAL A 175 -15.25 -9.85 2.90
CA VAL A 175 -15.15 -8.65 3.74
C VAL A 175 -16.56 -8.26 4.19
N PRO A 176 -16.88 -8.30 5.50
CA PRO A 176 -18.18 -7.86 6.00
C PRO A 176 -18.53 -6.46 5.49
N HIS A 177 -19.80 -6.22 5.19
CA HIS A 177 -20.24 -4.99 4.54
C HIS A 177 -19.95 -3.74 5.39
N ASP A 178 -20.01 -3.87 6.68
CA ASP A 178 -19.75 -2.82 7.68
C ASP A 178 -18.30 -2.75 8.15
N ALA A 179 -17.46 -3.72 7.75
CA ALA A 179 -16.05 -3.72 8.15
C ALA A 179 -15.24 -2.60 7.47
N PRO A 180 -14.35 -1.93 8.22
CA PRO A 180 -13.36 -1.03 7.66
C PRO A 180 -12.48 -1.76 6.63
N LEU A 181 -12.28 -1.11 5.47
CA LEU A 181 -11.50 -1.67 4.37
C LEU A 181 -10.62 -0.61 3.72
N ILE A 182 -9.37 -0.97 3.47
CA ILE A 182 -8.41 -0.17 2.68
C ILE A 182 -7.92 -1.04 1.52
N VAL A 183 -8.03 -0.52 0.29
CA VAL A 183 -7.45 -1.13 -0.91
C VAL A 183 -6.44 -0.15 -1.50
N ALA A 184 -5.16 -0.50 -1.47
CA ALA A 184 -4.10 0.40 -1.89
C ALA A 184 -3.10 -0.29 -2.82
N GLY A 185 -2.46 0.48 -3.71
CA GLY A 185 -1.45 -0.04 -4.60
C GLY A 185 -1.39 0.67 -5.95
N ASP A 186 -0.69 0.02 -6.87
CA ASP A 186 -0.58 0.42 -8.27
C ASP A 186 -1.72 -0.20 -9.09
N PHE A 187 -2.68 0.64 -9.45
CA PHE A 187 -3.86 0.25 -10.22
C PHE A 187 -3.59 0.18 -11.72
N ASN A 188 -2.51 0.78 -12.22
CA ASN A 188 -2.24 0.91 -13.66
C ASN A 188 -3.45 1.44 -14.46
N ASP A 189 -4.35 2.16 -13.77
CA ASP A 189 -5.65 2.62 -14.32
C ASP A 189 -5.64 4.15 -14.50
N TRP A 190 -4.81 4.63 -15.41
CA TRP A 190 -4.68 6.08 -15.70
C TRP A 190 -5.95 6.72 -16.22
N LEU A 191 -6.93 5.94 -16.72
CA LEU A 191 -8.23 6.42 -17.19
C LEU A 191 -9.31 6.47 -16.09
N GLY A 192 -9.04 5.96 -14.89
CA GLY A 192 -9.96 6.00 -13.76
C GLY A 192 -11.19 5.09 -13.88
N GLN A 193 -11.08 3.98 -14.62
CA GLN A 193 -12.19 3.05 -14.87
C GLN A 193 -12.61 2.27 -13.62
N ALA A 194 -11.66 1.91 -12.75
CA ALA A 194 -11.93 1.18 -11.53
C ALA A 194 -12.83 1.94 -10.54
N GLY A 195 -12.68 3.27 -10.47
CA GLY A 195 -13.34 4.07 -9.43
C GLY A 195 -14.85 4.01 -9.45
N ARG A 196 -15.48 3.95 -10.64
CA ARG A 196 -16.93 3.80 -10.75
C ARG A 196 -17.43 2.44 -10.30
N LEU A 197 -16.70 1.38 -10.63
CA LEU A 197 -17.05 0.03 -10.23
C LEU A 197 -16.93 -0.13 -8.71
N PHE A 198 -15.86 0.38 -8.12
CA PHE A 198 -15.63 0.31 -6.68
C PHE A 198 -16.65 1.10 -5.87
N LEU A 199 -17.01 2.29 -6.34
CA LEU A 199 -18.04 3.08 -5.67
C LEU A 199 -19.41 2.39 -5.72
N ASN A 200 -19.82 1.89 -6.90
CA ASN A 200 -21.15 1.33 -7.11
C ASN A 200 -21.34 -0.06 -6.47
N HIS A 201 -20.31 -0.90 -6.48
CA HIS A 201 -20.41 -2.29 -6.01
C HIS A 201 -19.87 -2.52 -4.61
N LEU A 202 -18.91 -1.71 -4.17
CA LEU A 202 -18.18 -1.93 -2.92
C LEU A 202 -18.29 -0.76 -1.93
N HIS A 203 -18.94 0.33 -2.33
CA HIS A 203 -19.00 1.58 -1.56
C HIS A 203 -17.62 2.14 -1.17
N LEU A 204 -16.59 1.84 -1.97
CA LEU A 204 -15.24 2.36 -1.77
C LEU A 204 -15.11 3.77 -2.35
N GLN A 205 -14.55 4.66 -1.56
CA GLN A 205 -14.17 6.02 -1.96
C GLN A 205 -12.65 6.09 -2.13
N GLU A 206 -12.18 6.93 -3.06
CA GLU A 206 -10.76 7.15 -3.26
C GLU A 206 -10.33 8.41 -2.48
N VAL A 207 -9.35 8.25 -1.60
CA VAL A 207 -9.03 9.26 -0.58
C VAL A 207 -8.50 10.56 -1.17
N PHE A 208 -7.60 10.51 -2.17
CA PHE A 208 -7.04 11.72 -2.77
C PHE A 208 -8.09 12.50 -3.59
N ARG A 209 -8.97 11.77 -4.28
CA ARG A 209 -10.10 12.37 -4.98
C ARG A 209 -11.10 13.03 -4.02
N GLN A 210 -11.35 12.39 -2.88
CA GLN A 210 -12.25 12.92 -1.86
C GLN A 210 -11.70 14.21 -1.23
N THR A 211 -10.38 14.28 -0.99
CA THR A 211 -9.73 15.43 -0.35
C THR A 211 -9.34 16.54 -1.33
N HIS A 212 -9.02 16.22 -2.59
CA HIS A 212 -8.49 17.16 -3.58
C HIS A 212 -9.34 17.32 -4.85
N GLY A 213 -10.49 16.64 -4.96
CA GLY A 213 -11.38 16.68 -6.12
C GLY A 213 -10.87 15.97 -7.38
N ARG A 214 -9.70 15.32 -7.33
CA ARG A 214 -9.05 14.62 -8.45
C ARG A 214 -8.20 13.46 -7.97
N TYR A 215 -7.86 12.52 -8.84
CA TYR A 215 -6.87 11.49 -8.55
C TYR A 215 -5.44 12.06 -8.49
N ALA A 216 -4.59 11.47 -7.66
CA ALA A 216 -3.19 11.81 -7.61
C ALA A 216 -2.47 11.38 -8.90
N ARG A 217 -1.59 12.23 -9.42
CA ARG A 217 -0.66 11.86 -10.49
C ARG A 217 0.62 11.38 -9.85
N THR A 218 0.99 10.11 -10.05
CA THR A 218 2.09 9.46 -9.32
C THR A 218 3.22 8.99 -10.22
N PHE A 219 3.00 8.90 -11.53
CA PHE A 219 3.99 8.39 -12.49
C PHE A 219 4.22 9.37 -13.66
N PRO A 220 5.44 9.50 -14.17
CA PRO A 220 6.70 9.13 -13.51
C PRO A 220 7.02 10.09 -12.34
N ALA A 221 7.73 9.62 -11.29
CA ALA A 221 7.93 10.36 -10.05
C ALA A 221 8.51 11.76 -10.21
N LEU A 222 9.45 11.95 -11.16
CA LEU A 222 10.11 13.24 -11.41
C LEU A 222 9.16 14.29 -11.99
N LEU A 223 8.25 13.91 -12.90
CA LEU A 223 7.26 14.79 -13.52
C LEU A 223 5.93 14.05 -13.63
N PRO A 224 5.15 13.92 -12.55
CA PRO A 224 3.98 13.05 -12.51
C PRO A 224 2.82 13.58 -13.38
N PHE A 225 2.39 12.79 -14.37
CA PHE A 225 1.23 13.09 -15.22
C PHE A 225 0.21 11.94 -15.30
N LEU A 226 0.61 10.69 -15.00
CA LEU A 226 -0.30 9.53 -14.95
C LEU A 226 -0.77 9.21 -13.52
N GLN A 227 -2.02 8.77 -13.41
CA GLN A 227 -2.71 8.48 -12.15
C GLN A 227 -2.68 6.97 -11.91
N MET A 228 -1.54 6.44 -11.47
CA MET A 228 -1.33 4.99 -11.33
C MET A 228 -1.71 4.47 -9.95
N ASP A 229 -1.21 5.11 -8.89
CA ASP A 229 -1.34 4.66 -7.52
C ASP A 229 -2.54 5.31 -6.82
N ARG A 230 -3.23 4.55 -5.98
CA ARG A 230 -4.44 5.02 -5.27
C ARG A 230 -4.60 4.34 -3.93
N ILE A 231 -5.39 4.98 -3.06
CA ILE A 231 -5.86 4.45 -1.80
C ILE A 231 -7.38 4.57 -1.76
N TYR A 232 -8.07 3.44 -1.88
CA TYR A 232 -9.51 3.35 -1.68
C TYR A 232 -9.82 2.92 -0.26
N TYR A 233 -10.95 3.39 0.29
CA TYR A 233 -11.38 3.07 1.65
C TYR A 233 -12.90 3.04 1.79
N ARG A 234 -13.37 2.36 2.84
CA ARG A 234 -14.72 2.48 3.41
C ARG A 234 -14.67 2.20 4.91
N GLY A 235 -15.69 2.66 5.66
CA GLY A 235 -15.78 2.44 7.11
C GLY A 235 -14.73 3.20 7.93
N LEU A 236 -14.04 4.18 7.34
CA LEU A 236 -13.02 5.02 7.95
C LEU A 236 -13.28 6.48 7.60
N THR A 237 -12.78 7.42 8.41
CA THR A 237 -12.89 8.85 8.13
C THR A 237 -11.53 9.41 7.72
N PRO A 238 -11.35 9.92 6.47
CA PRO A 238 -10.07 10.48 6.04
C PRO A 238 -9.79 11.80 6.75
N VAL A 239 -8.57 11.95 7.25
CA VAL A 239 -8.07 13.16 7.92
C VAL A 239 -7.15 13.94 6.98
N SER A 240 -6.24 13.24 6.30
CA SER A 240 -5.32 13.84 5.35
C SER A 240 -4.93 12.84 4.26
N CYS A 241 -4.51 13.37 3.11
CA CYS A 241 -3.92 12.56 2.03
C CYS A 241 -2.91 13.41 1.26
N GLU A 242 -1.73 12.87 1.04
CA GLU A 242 -0.64 13.56 0.36
C GLU A 242 0.06 12.65 -0.66
N ARG A 243 0.55 13.26 -1.73
CA ARG A 243 1.52 12.68 -2.65
C ARG A 243 2.91 13.17 -2.28
N LEU A 244 3.81 12.27 -1.97
CA LEU A 244 5.18 12.60 -1.57
C LEU A 244 6.06 12.81 -2.82
N THR A 245 6.35 14.06 -3.15
CA THR A 245 7.10 14.46 -4.36
C THR A 245 8.34 15.29 -4.09
N HIS A 246 8.62 15.62 -2.82
CA HIS A 246 9.86 16.31 -2.43
C HIS A 246 11.03 15.31 -2.29
N SER A 247 12.25 15.83 -2.18
CA SER A 247 13.42 14.99 -1.89
C SER A 247 13.22 14.19 -0.59
N PRO A 248 13.58 12.89 -0.55
CA PRO A 248 14.30 12.12 -1.60
C PRO A 248 13.37 11.38 -2.58
N TRP A 249 12.03 11.42 -2.44
CA TRP A 249 11.08 10.57 -3.13
C TRP A 249 11.18 10.58 -4.66
N GLN A 250 11.52 11.74 -5.25
CA GLN A 250 11.64 11.90 -6.70
C GLN A 250 12.72 11.03 -7.36
N SER A 251 13.69 10.54 -6.57
CA SER A 251 14.84 9.78 -7.08
C SER A 251 14.82 8.31 -6.68
N LEU A 252 13.92 7.91 -5.78
CA LEU A 252 13.94 6.57 -5.18
C LEU A 252 13.22 5.50 -6.00
N SER A 253 12.27 5.88 -6.85
CA SER A 253 11.51 4.99 -7.74
C SER A 253 11.01 5.79 -8.94
N ASP A 254 10.41 5.12 -9.91
CA ASP A 254 9.66 5.73 -11.01
C ASP A 254 8.22 6.13 -10.61
N HIS A 255 7.73 5.69 -9.44
CA HIS A 255 6.47 6.10 -8.84
C HIS A 255 6.69 7.08 -7.67
N ALA A 256 5.73 7.98 -7.44
CA ALA A 256 5.65 8.80 -6.24
C ALA A 256 4.69 8.15 -5.24
N PRO A 257 5.09 8.01 -3.94
CA PRO A 257 4.20 7.39 -2.95
C PRO A 257 3.01 8.28 -2.60
N LEU A 258 1.93 7.62 -2.16
CA LEU A 258 0.76 8.26 -1.54
C LEU A 258 0.70 7.88 -0.07
N THR A 259 0.41 8.86 0.78
CA THR A 259 0.10 8.63 2.20
C THR A 259 -1.29 9.17 2.53
N ALA A 260 -1.98 8.50 3.44
CA ALA A 260 -3.26 8.95 3.97
C ALA A 260 -3.34 8.67 5.47
N SER A 261 -4.04 9.53 6.19
CA SER A 261 -4.37 9.32 7.61
C SER A 261 -5.88 9.24 7.77
N PHE A 262 -6.33 8.29 8.58
CA PHE A 262 -7.73 8.06 8.90
C PHE A 262 -7.95 8.15 10.41
N SER A 263 -9.10 8.67 10.84
CA SER A 263 -9.62 8.39 12.17
C SER A 263 -10.47 7.10 12.12
N LEU A 264 -10.37 6.34 13.19
CA LEU A 264 -11.10 5.10 13.41
C LEU A 264 -12.43 5.38 14.08
#